data_5e525415e3551add0a1153aad6c4b8ce
#
_entry.id   5e525415e3551add0a1153aad6c4b8ce
#
_cell.length_a   1.000
_cell.length_b   1.000
_cell.length_c   1.000
_cell.angle_alpha   90.00
_cell.angle_beta   90.00
_cell.angle_gamma   90.00
#
_symmetry.space_group_name_H-M   'P 1'
#
loop_
_entity.id
_entity.type
_entity.pdbx_description
1 polymer ?
#
loop_
_entity_poly.entity_id
_entity_poly.type
_entity_poly.pdbx_seq_one_letter_code
_entity_poly.pdbx_strand_id
1 'polypeptide(L)'
;MAKLVYSIRKKEKFHLKFELFWICKSILKFDRLLNDFMKKLLYKFRYPLIAFAIWLGAHITYATIDGLTDHQTNADVAIVFGNKVNEDGTLSTRLQARLDQAVAIYQAKRVPAIIVSGGFGKEGFWEGDKMQEYLLSHGIPQSAIIVDNYGNDTELTVKNSLAIMRQKGWHSAISVSQFFHQTRIKMLYRKAGFTKIESSSPYFFACGDGHSSLREFIGFYVEWLK
;
A
#
# COMPACT_ATOMS: atom_id res chain seq x y z
N MET A 1 34.62 48.94 47.62
CA MET A 1 33.84 48.51 46.37
C MET A 1 33.92 47.04 46.08
N ALA A 2 35.02 46.31 46.06
CA ALA A 2 35.14 44.93 45.68
C ALA A 2 34.30 43.96 46.52
N LYS A 3 34.19 44.14 47.86
CA LYS A 3 33.38 43.29 48.75
C LYS A 3 31.85 43.39 48.45
N LEU A 4 31.39 44.57 48.02
CA LEU A 4 29.95 44.78 47.70
C LEU A 4 29.59 44.11 46.40
N VAL A 5 30.40 44.18 45.36
CA VAL A 5 30.22 43.54 44.05
C VAL A 5 30.26 42.03 44.21
N TYR A 6 31.13 41.49 45.07
CA TYR A 6 31.19 40.04 45.34
C TYR A 6 29.93 39.55 46.05
N SER A 7 29.37 40.30 47.01
CA SER A 7 28.14 39.97 47.71
C SER A 7 26.93 39.96 46.80
N ILE A 8 26.82 40.90 45.85
CA ILE A 8 25.74 40.98 44.88
C ILE A 8 25.80 39.78 43.90
N ARG A 9 26.97 39.47 43.32
CA ARG A 9 27.15 38.30 42.46
C ARG A 9 26.84 36.98 43.14
N LYS A 10 27.13 36.87 44.46
CA LYS A 10 26.83 35.66 45.23
C LYS A 10 25.33 35.50 45.46
N LYS A 11 24.58 36.57 45.68
CA LYS A 11 23.12 36.56 45.80
C LYS A 11 22.46 36.25 44.48
N GLU A 12 22.89 36.82 43.36
CA GLU A 12 22.35 36.53 42.03
C GLU A 12 22.55 35.05 41.63
N LYS A 13 23.76 34.50 41.87
CA LYS A 13 24.03 33.07 41.61
C LYS A 13 23.18 32.14 42.48
N PHE A 14 22.88 32.56 43.72
CA PHE A 14 22.03 31.79 44.62
C PHE A 14 20.58 31.83 44.14
N HIS A 15 20.06 32.98 43.73
CA HIS A 15 18.73 33.16 43.20
C HIS A 15 18.53 32.35 41.90
N LEU A 16 19.49 32.41 41.00
CA LEU A 16 19.47 31.66 39.74
C LEU A 16 19.46 30.12 39.96
N LYS A 17 20.25 29.63 40.93
CA LYS A 17 20.24 28.23 41.32
C LYS A 17 18.91 27.80 41.93
N PHE A 18 18.27 28.66 42.70
CA PHE A 18 16.97 28.39 43.31
C PHE A 18 15.86 28.36 42.28
N GLU A 19 15.83 29.27 41.33
CA GLU A 19 14.91 29.29 40.20
C GLU A 19 15.07 28.05 39.33
N LEU A 20 16.30 27.69 38.94
CA LEU A 20 16.58 26.49 38.16
C LEU A 20 16.14 25.20 38.88
N PHE A 21 16.31 25.15 40.21
CA PHE A 21 15.86 24.00 41.01
C PHE A 21 14.33 23.86 40.97
N TRP A 22 13.59 24.98 41.08
CA TRP A 22 12.12 24.96 41.02
C TRP A 22 11.60 24.60 39.62
N ILE A 23 12.25 25.11 38.56
CA ILE A 23 11.94 24.74 37.17
C ILE A 23 12.18 23.27 36.96
N CYS A 24 13.32 22.72 37.35
CA CYS A 24 13.64 21.31 37.23
C CYS A 24 12.64 20.43 37.99
N LYS A 25 12.28 20.81 39.21
CA LYS A 25 11.29 20.11 40.05
C LYS A 25 9.90 20.16 39.42
N SER A 26 9.52 21.25 38.79
CA SER A 26 8.23 21.40 38.07
C SER A 26 8.19 20.53 36.81
N ILE A 27 9.28 20.48 36.03
CA ILE A 27 9.42 19.60 34.85
C ILE A 27 9.29 18.15 35.27
N LEU A 28 10.00 17.70 36.30
CA LEU A 28 9.93 16.33 36.80
C LEU A 28 8.52 15.95 37.33
N LYS A 29 7.82 16.91 37.94
CA LYS A 29 6.44 16.70 38.37
C LYS A 29 5.48 16.60 37.20
N PHE A 30 5.66 17.42 36.17
CA PHE A 30 4.90 17.37 34.93
C PHE A 30 5.09 16.03 34.19
N ASP A 31 6.34 15.56 34.06
CA ASP A 31 6.66 14.27 33.43
C ASP A 31 6.00 13.11 34.18
N ARG A 32 5.96 13.13 35.52
CA ARG A 32 5.26 12.12 36.31
C ARG A 32 3.77 12.14 36.06
N LEU A 33 3.14 13.33 36.07
CA LEU A 33 1.71 13.50 35.83
C LEU A 33 1.33 13.03 34.43
N LEU A 34 2.14 13.37 33.43
CA LEU A 34 1.94 12.94 32.05
C LEU A 34 2.04 11.40 31.94
N ASN A 35 3.05 10.81 32.61
CA ASN A 35 3.27 9.37 32.60
C ASN A 35 2.12 8.61 33.29
N ASP A 36 1.62 9.12 34.41
CA ASP A 36 0.49 8.54 35.14
C ASP A 36 -0.83 8.71 34.36
N PHE A 37 -1.02 9.84 33.70
CA PHE A 37 -2.16 10.04 32.79
C PHE A 37 -2.12 9.06 31.63
N MET A 38 -0.97 8.92 30.97
CA MET A 38 -0.78 7.98 29.86
C MET A 38 -1.01 6.53 30.29
N LYS A 39 -0.51 6.11 31.47
CA LYS A 39 -0.75 4.78 32.01
C LYS A 39 -2.24 4.52 32.26
N LYS A 40 -2.96 5.47 32.85
CA LYS A 40 -4.40 5.35 33.08
C LYS A 40 -5.18 5.27 31.78
N LEU A 41 -4.80 6.07 30.78
CA LEU A 41 -5.41 6.06 29.44
C LEU A 41 -5.19 4.72 28.74
N LEU A 42 -3.94 4.21 28.73
CA LEU A 42 -3.60 2.91 28.16
C LEU A 42 -4.33 1.77 28.90
N TYR A 43 -4.42 1.82 30.22
CA TYR A 43 -5.17 0.82 31.00
C TYR A 43 -6.66 0.81 30.66
N LYS A 44 -7.28 2.00 30.52
CA LYS A 44 -8.69 2.15 30.13
C LYS A 44 -8.97 1.63 28.73
N PHE A 45 -8.05 1.85 27.78
CA PHE A 45 -8.22 1.47 26.37
C PHE A 45 -7.53 0.17 25.99
N ARG A 46 -6.93 -0.58 26.94
CA ARG A 46 -6.16 -1.81 26.62
C ARG A 46 -6.98 -2.85 25.85
N TYR A 47 -8.23 -3.08 26.25
CA TYR A 47 -9.05 -4.09 25.56
C TYR A 47 -9.44 -3.69 24.14
N PRO A 48 -9.96 -2.47 23.88
CA PRO A 48 -10.16 -2.04 22.49
C PRO A 48 -8.88 -1.99 21.66
N LEU A 49 -7.72 -1.63 22.23
CA LEU A 49 -6.46 -1.67 21.53
C LEU A 49 -6.02 -3.11 21.17
N ILE A 50 -6.19 -4.05 22.09
CA ILE A 50 -5.92 -5.47 21.86
C ILE A 50 -6.87 -6.02 20.78
N ALA A 51 -8.16 -5.72 20.88
CA ALA A 51 -9.14 -6.14 19.89
C ALA A 51 -8.82 -5.59 18.49
N PHE A 52 -8.42 -4.32 18.41
CA PHE A 52 -7.97 -3.70 17.16
C PHE A 52 -6.70 -4.36 16.61
N ALA A 53 -5.72 -4.65 17.47
CA ALA A 53 -4.48 -5.31 17.05
C ALA A 53 -4.74 -6.74 16.53
N ILE A 54 -5.64 -7.48 17.18
CA ILE A 54 -6.05 -8.81 16.72
C ILE A 54 -6.76 -8.73 15.37
N TRP A 55 -7.70 -7.80 15.24
CA TRP A 55 -8.44 -7.58 13.98
C TRP A 55 -7.51 -7.18 12.83
N LEU A 56 -6.59 -6.23 13.07
CA LEU A 56 -5.57 -5.81 12.10
C LEU A 56 -4.67 -7.00 11.70
N GLY A 57 -4.18 -7.76 12.69
CA GLY A 57 -3.34 -8.94 12.44
C GLY A 57 -4.08 -10.01 11.64
N ALA A 58 -5.32 -10.32 11.99
CA ALA A 58 -6.17 -11.27 11.27
C ALA A 58 -6.41 -10.83 9.82
N HIS A 59 -6.72 -9.56 9.60
CA HIS A 59 -6.92 -9.02 8.25
C HIS A 59 -5.65 -9.09 7.40
N ILE A 60 -4.49 -8.66 7.94
CA ILE A 60 -3.21 -8.71 7.20
C ILE A 60 -2.85 -10.16 6.87
N THR A 61 -3.03 -11.09 7.83
CA THR A 61 -2.78 -12.52 7.61
C THR A 61 -3.69 -13.07 6.51
N TYR A 62 -4.99 -12.78 6.58
CA TYR A 62 -5.94 -13.17 5.56
C TYR A 62 -5.57 -12.61 4.18
N ALA A 63 -5.28 -11.30 4.09
CA ALA A 63 -4.90 -10.65 2.83
C ALA A 63 -3.60 -11.22 2.25
N THR A 64 -2.65 -11.59 3.11
CA THR A 64 -1.39 -12.21 2.69
C THR A 64 -1.64 -13.61 2.12
N ILE A 65 -2.40 -14.45 2.82
CA ILE A 65 -2.75 -15.80 2.34
C ILE A 65 -3.55 -15.72 1.05
N ASP A 66 -4.60 -14.90 1.02
CA ASP A 66 -5.48 -14.69 -0.14
C ASP A 66 -4.71 -14.18 -1.36
N GLY A 67 -3.74 -13.27 -1.15
CA GLY A 67 -2.92 -12.70 -2.21
C GLY A 67 -1.81 -13.62 -2.71
N LEU A 68 -1.25 -14.47 -1.87
CA LEU A 68 -0.21 -15.44 -2.24
C LEU A 68 -0.80 -16.75 -2.80
N THR A 69 -2.10 -17.00 -2.61
CA THR A 69 -2.75 -18.18 -3.15
C THR A 69 -3.09 -17.97 -4.63
N ASP A 70 -2.43 -18.72 -5.50
CA ASP A 70 -2.76 -18.81 -6.93
C ASP A 70 -3.37 -20.20 -7.21
N HIS A 71 -4.66 -20.24 -7.53
CA HIS A 71 -5.39 -21.48 -7.80
C HIS A 71 -5.05 -22.08 -9.17
N GLN A 72 -4.11 -21.53 -9.92
CA GLN A 72 -3.65 -21.99 -11.24
C GLN A 72 -4.81 -22.12 -12.26
N THR A 73 -5.87 -21.33 -12.09
CA THR A 73 -7.04 -21.34 -12.97
C THR A 73 -6.74 -20.68 -14.31
N ASN A 74 -7.52 -21.03 -15.33
CA ASN A 74 -7.55 -20.33 -16.60
C ASN A 74 -8.60 -19.23 -16.56
N ALA A 75 -8.38 -18.15 -17.32
CA ALA A 75 -9.32 -17.05 -17.47
C ALA A 75 -9.28 -16.46 -18.88
N ASP A 76 -10.25 -15.61 -19.21
CA ASP A 76 -10.30 -14.93 -20.51
C ASP A 76 -9.23 -13.85 -20.64
N VAL A 77 -8.78 -13.27 -19.52
CA VAL A 77 -7.83 -12.17 -19.53
C VAL A 77 -7.05 -12.07 -18.22
N ALA A 78 -5.77 -11.68 -18.29
CA ALA A 78 -5.01 -11.18 -17.15
C ALA A 78 -5.08 -9.63 -17.10
N ILE A 79 -5.23 -9.07 -15.91
CA ILE A 79 -5.29 -7.61 -15.71
C ILE A 79 -4.12 -7.20 -14.82
N VAL A 80 -3.14 -6.51 -15.42
CA VAL A 80 -1.96 -6.01 -14.72
C VAL A 80 -2.25 -4.61 -14.20
N PHE A 81 -2.20 -4.46 -12.89
CA PHE A 81 -2.36 -3.16 -12.24
C PHE A 81 -1.06 -2.36 -12.30
N GLY A 82 -1.13 -1.12 -12.75
CA GLY A 82 -0.01 -0.21 -12.83
C GLY A 82 0.68 0.07 -11.49
N ASN A 83 1.87 0.55 -11.57
CA ASN A 83 2.68 1.03 -10.47
C ASN A 83 3.71 2.01 -11.05
N LYS A 84 4.51 2.62 -10.17
CA LYS A 84 5.51 3.62 -10.52
C LYS A 84 6.44 3.19 -11.67
N VAL A 85 6.59 4.08 -12.65
CA VAL A 85 7.71 4.12 -13.61
C VAL A 85 8.78 5.05 -13.02
N ASN A 86 10.05 4.75 -13.21
CA ASN A 86 11.14 5.59 -12.72
C ASN A 86 11.31 6.84 -13.60
N GLU A 87 12.04 7.86 -13.13
CA GLU A 87 12.27 9.12 -13.85
C GLU A 87 13.05 8.93 -15.16
N ASP A 88 13.84 7.85 -15.26
CA ASP A 88 14.56 7.45 -16.47
C ASP A 88 13.71 6.63 -17.47
N GLY A 89 12.41 6.44 -17.17
CA GLY A 89 11.49 5.67 -18.00
C GLY A 89 11.59 4.16 -17.82
N THR A 90 12.44 3.66 -16.91
CA THR A 90 12.49 2.23 -16.57
C THR A 90 11.35 1.86 -15.61
N LEU A 91 10.98 0.59 -15.59
CA LEU A 91 9.97 0.09 -14.68
C LEU A 91 10.51 0.03 -13.24
N SER A 92 9.69 0.37 -12.26
CA SER A 92 10.04 0.04 -10.87
C SER A 92 10.11 -1.48 -10.70
N THR A 93 10.92 -1.96 -9.76
CA THR A 93 11.07 -3.40 -9.50
C THR A 93 9.75 -4.11 -9.20
N ARG A 94 8.81 -3.41 -8.55
CA ARG A 94 7.46 -3.94 -8.31
C ARG A 94 6.63 -4.05 -9.58
N LEU A 95 6.70 -3.05 -10.46
CA LEU A 95 5.97 -3.08 -11.73
C LEU A 95 6.53 -4.15 -12.65
N GLN A 96 7.85 -4.25 -12.72
CA GLN A 96 8.54 -5.30 -13.49
C GLN A 96 8.12 -6.69 -12.99
N ALA A 97 8.14 -6.94 -11.68
CA ALA A 97 7.71 -8.24 -11.12
C ALA A 97 6.26 -8.60 -11.48
N ARG A 98 5.33 -7.62 -11.55
CA ARG A 98 3.96 -7.86 -12.04
C ARG A 98 3.95 -8.29 -13.49
N LEU A 99 4.74 -7.63 -14.32
CA LEU A 99 4.81 -7.95 -15.75
C LEU A 99 5.47 -9.31 -16.00
N ASP A 100 6.51 -9.66 -15.25
CA ASP A 100 7.11 -10.99 -15.27
C ASP A 100 6.07 -12.07 -14.95
N GLN A 101 5.24 -11.83 -13.94
CA GLN A 101 4.14 -12.73 -13.59
C GLN A 101 3.09 -12.82 -14.70
N ALA A 102 2.74 -11.71 -15.34
CA ALA A 102 1.81 -11.69 -16.46
C ALA A 102 2.36 -12.45 -17.67
N VAL A 103 3.66 -12.31 -17.98
CA VAL A 103 4.36 -13.09 -19.03
C VAL A 103 4.28 -14.58 -18.70
N ALA A 104 4.56 -14.97 -17.45
CA ALA A 104 4.50 -16.36 -17.01
C ALA A 104 3.08 -16.97 -17.17
N ILE A 105 2.04 -16.24 -16.79
CA ILE A 105 0.64 -16.65 -16.94
C ILE A 105 0.28 -16.82 -18.41
N TYR A 106 0.69 -15.90 -19.28
CA TYR A 106 0.43 -15.97 -20.71
C TYR A 106 1.16 -17.13 -21.36
N GLN A 107 2.45 -17.31 -21.08
CA GLN A 107 3.26 -18.42 -21.60
C GLN A 107 2.75 -19.78 -21.13
N ALA A 108 2.23 -19.87 -19.91
CA ALA A 108 1.53 -21.07 -19.40
C ALA A 108 0.15 -21.29 -20.05
N LYS A 109 -0.27 -20.42 -20.99
CA LYS A 109 -1.57 -20.47 -21.69
C LYS A 109 -2.77 -20.40 -20.77
N ARG A 110 -2.61 -19.79 -19.60
CA ARG A 110 -3.70 -19.58 -18.63
C ARG A 110 -4.65 -18.47 -19.08
N VAL A 111 -4.15 -17.52 -19.87
CA VAL A 111 -4.94 -16.44 -20.47
C VAL A 111 -4.53 -16.21 -21.92
N PRO A 112 -5.48 -15.90 -22.84
CA PRO A 112 -5.19 -15.54 -24.23
C PRO A 112 -4.87 -14.05 -24.42
N ALA A 113 -5.14 -13.18 -23.41
CA ALA A 113 -4.97 -11.75 -23.51
C ALA A 113 -4.56 -11.12 -22.17
N ILE A 114 -3.94 -9.94 -22.26
CA ILE A 114 -3.50 -9.16 -21.10
C ILE A 114 -4.01 -7.72 -21.25
N ILE A 115 -4.69 -7.20 -20.24
CA ILE A 115 -4.97 -5.78 -20.06
C ILE A 115 -3.88 -5.21 -19.14
N VAL A 116 -3.19 -4.16 -19.59
CA VAL A 116 -2.29 -3.36 -18.76
C VAL A 116 -3.00 -2.05 -18.44
N SER A 117 -3.23 -1.77 -17.16
CA SER A 117 -3.99 -0.58 -16.73
C SER A 117 -3.16 0.24 -15.74
N GLY A 118 -2.95 1.51 -16.08
CA GLY A 118 -2.23 2.48 -15.27
C GLY A 118 -2.57 3.91 -15.69
N GLY A 119 -2.02 4.88 -14.99
CA GLY A 119 -2.24 6.29 -15.24
C GLY A 119 -1.02 7.00 -15.82
N PHE A 120 -1.12 8.33 -15.89
CA PHE A 120 0.03 9.18 -16.19
C PHE A 120 0.81 9.42 -14.89
N GLY A 121 2.02 8.88 -14.83
CA GLY A 121 2.91 9.03 -13.68
C GLY A 121 3.44 10.45 -13.52
N LYS A 122 3.79 10.83 -12.29
CA LYS A 122 4.44 12.12 -12.00
C LYS A 122 5.79 12.27 -12.70
N GLU A 123 6.37 11.18 -13.09
CA GLU A 123 7.63 11.04 -13.81
C GLU A 123 7.51 11.35 -15.32
N GLY A 124 6.28 11.63 -15.80
CA GLY A 124 6.02 12.05 -17.18
C GLY A 124 5.79 10.92 -18.17
N PHE A 125 5.52 9.70 -17.70
CA PHE A 125 5.26 8.53 -18.53
C PHE A 125 3.87 7.96 -18.29
N TRP A 126 3.26 7.44 -19.37
CA TRP A 126 2.08 6.59 -19.27
C TRP A 126 2.49 5.20 -18.80
N GLU A 127 1.99 4.75 -17.66
CA GLU A 127 2.34 3.43 -17.11
C GLU A 127 1.90 2.30 -18.05
N GLY A 128 0.71 2.43 -18.66
CA GLY A 128 0.18 1.43 -19.60
C GLY A 128 1.09 1.25 -20.82
N ASP A 129 1.60 2.34 -21.40
CA ASP A 129 2.49 2.28 -22.55
C ASP A 129 3.82 1.59 -22.18
N LYS A 130 4.39 1.93 -21.01
CA LYS A 130 5.62 1.29 -20.52
C LYS A 130 5.42 -0.20 -20.21
N MET A 131 4.28 -0.58 -19.69
CA MET A 131 3.92 -1.98 -19.49
C MET A 131 3.79 -2.73 -20.83
N GLN A 132 3.18 -2.10 -21.84
CA GLN A 132 3.08 -2.67 -23.18
C GLN A 132 4.46 -2.87 -23.82
N GLU A 133 5.35 -1.85 -23.78
CA GLU A 133 6.73 -1.95 -24.28
C GLU A 133 7.44 -3.17 -23.68
N TYR A 134 7.29 -3.37 -22.38
CA TYR A 134 7.88 -4.51 -21.67
C TYR A 134 7.33 -5.85 -22.15
N LEU A 135 6.01 -6.00 -22.26
CA LEU A 135 5.38 -7.25 -22.70
C LEU A 135 5.78 -7.60 -24.16
N LEU A 136 5.83 -6.60 -25.04
CA LEU A 136 6.29 -6.78 -26.42
C LEU A 136 7.74 -7.29 -26.49
N SER A 137 8.62 -6.72 -25.68
CA SER A 137 10.02 -7.15 -25.60
C SER A 137 10.19 -8.57 -25.07
N HIS A 138 9.18 -9.11 -24.35
CA HIS A 138 9.14 -10.48 -23.85
C HIS A 138 8.32 -11.44 -24.74
N GLY A 139 8.05 -11.05 -25.98
CA GLY A 139 7.44 -11.92 -26.98
C GLY A 139 5.93 -12.07 -26.89
N ILE A 140 5.25 -11.23 -26.10
CA ILE A 140 3.80 -11.19 -26.10
C ILE A 140 3.33 -10.41 -27.34
N PRO A 141 2.51 -10.99 -28.23
CA PRO A 141 2.10 -10.30 -29.45
C PRO A 141 1.19 -9.09 -29.14
N GLN A 142 1.33 -8.03 -29.94
CA GLN A 142 0.53 -6.80 -29.83
C GLN A 142 -0.99 -7.09 -29.78
N SER A 143 -1.45 -8.09 -30.53
CA SER A 143 -2.86 -8.49 -30.60
C SER A 143 -3.42 -9.05 -29.28
N ALA A 144 -2.55 -9.51 -28.40
CA ALA A 144 -2.92 -10.04 -27.08
C ALA A 144 -2.84 -8.97 -25.97
N ILE A 145 -2.38 -7.75 -26.26
CA ILE A 145 -2.20 -6.69 -25.28
C ILE A 145 -3.25 -5.60 -25.49
N ILE A 146 -3.92 -5.21 -24.44
CA ILE A 146 -4.85 -4.07 -24.43
C ILE A 146 -4.33 -3.06 -23.40
N VAL A 147 -4.14 -1.82 -23.83
CA VAL A 147 -3.64 -0.73 -22.97
C VAL A 147 -4.81 0.11 -22.46
N ASP A 148 -4.87 0.31 -21.17
CA ASP A 148 -5.72 1.29 -20.49
C ASP A 148 -4.83 2.30 -19.75
N ASN A 149 -4.68 3.49 -20.32
CA ASN A 149 -3.91 4.59 -19.75
C ASN A 149 -4.72 5.49 -18.80
N TYR A 150 -5.97 5.10 -18.49
CA TYR A 150 -6.87 5.87 -17.64
C TYR A 150 -7.16 5.22 -16.30
N GLY A 151 -6.44 4.16 -15.96
CA GLY A 151 -6.51 3.47 -14.67
C GLY A 151 -5.69 4.18 -13.59
N ASN A 152 -5.99 5.47 -13.31
CA ASN A 152 -5.24 6.30 -12.37
C ASN A 152 -5.30 5.80 -10.92
N ASP A 153 -6.28 4.99 -10.59
CA ASP A 153 -6.43 4.32 -9.30
C ASP A 153 -7.04 2.92 -9.48
N THR A 154 -7.15 2.18 -8.38
CA THR A 154 -7.65 0.80 -8.40
C THR A 154 -9.13 0.73 -8.84
N GLU A 155 -9.96 1.69 -8.42
CA GLU A 155 -11.38 1.72 -8.76
C GLU A 155 -11.58 1.97 -10.26
N LEU A 156 -10.82 2.91 -10.83
CA LEU A 156 -10.84 3.20 -12.27
C LEU A 156 -10.31 2.02 -13.09
N THR A 157 -9.22 1.38 -12.65
CA THR A 157 -8.72 0.15 -13.30
C THR A 157 -9.78 -0.94 -13.33
N VAL A 158 -10.49 -1.18 -12.22
CA VAL A 158 -11.58 -2.16 -12.17
C VAL A 158 -12.71 -1.78 -13.12
N LYS A 159 -13.16 -0.53 -13.11
CA LYS A 159 -14.22 -0.01 -13.97
C LYS A 159 -13.86 -0.14 -15.45
N ASN A 160 -12.66 0.29 -15.83
CA ASN A 160 -12.20 0.29 -17.22
C ASN A 160 -12.02 -1.15 -17.73
N SER A 161 -11.36 -2.01 -16.96
CA SER A 161 -11.19 -3.42 -17.33
C SER A 161 -12.52 -4.15 -17.50
N LEU A 162 -13.50 -3.91 -16.62
CA LEU A 162 -14.84 -4.45 -16.77
C LEU A 162 -15.54 -3.95 -18.03
N ALA A 163 -15.35 -2.68 -18.41
CA ALA A 163 -15.89 -2.15 -19.66
C ALA A 163 -15.29 -2.84 -20.90
N ILE A 164 -13.94 -3.00 -20.90
CA ILE A 164 -13.21 -3.72 -21.96
C ILE A 164 -13.69 -5.19 -22.02
N MET A 165 -13.79 -5.86 -20.88
CA MET A 165 -14.23 -7.25 -20.80
C MET A 165 -15.64 -7.44 -21.36
N ARG A 166 -16.58 -6.54 -21.03
CA ARG A 166 -17.96 -6.57 -21.59
C ARG A 166 -17.96 -6.44 -23.11
N GLN A 167 -17.15 -5.53 -23.67
CA GLN A 167 -17.04 -5.36 -25.12
C GLN A 167 -16.46 -6.59 -25.82
N LYS A 168 -15.57 -7.33 -25.13
CA LYS A 168 -14.94 -8.56 -25.66
C LYS A 168 -15.73 -9.82 -25.39
N GLY A 169 -16.81 -9.77 -24.60
CA GLY A 169 -17.56 -10.95 -24.17
C GLY A 169 -16.79 -11.83 -23.18
N TRP A 170 -15.87 -11.26 -22.40
CA TRP A 170 -15.08 -11.98 -21.39
C TRP A 170 -15.79 -12.04 -20.05
N HIS A 171 -15.71 -13.19 -19.40
CA HIS A 171 -16.47 -13.49 -18.18
C HIS A 171 -15.61 -13.92 -17.00
N SER A 172 -14.27 -14.05 -17.19
CA SER A 172 -13.34 -14.45 -16.15
C SER A 172 -12.03 -13.66 -16.28
N ALA A 173 -11.39 -13.35 -15.15
CA ALA A 173 -10.15 -12.59 -15.14
C ALA A 173 -9.19 -13.06 -14.03
N ILE A 174 -7.89 -12.85 -14.26
CA ILE A 174 -6.83 -12.99 -13.26
C ILE A 174 -6.23 -11.60 -13.02
N SER A 175 -6.34 -11.09 -11.80
CA SER A 175 -5.66 -9.86 -11.40
C SER A 175 -4.19 -10.14 -11.11
N VAL A 176 -3.30 -9.30 -11.65
CA VAL A 176 -1.85 -9.39 -11.43
C VAL A 176 -1.39 -8.15 -10.69
N SER A 177 -1.04 -8.33 -9.43
CA SER A 177 -0.55 -7.28 -8.53
C SER A 177 0.21 -7.88 -7.36
N GLN A 178 0.80 -7.05 -6.47
CA GLN A 178 1.41 -7.57 -5.25
C GLN A 178 0.37 -8.19 -4.31
N PHE A 179 0.81 -9.20 -3.54
CA PHE A 179 -0.04 -10.02 -2.67
C PHE A 179 -0.93 -9.19 -1.72
N PHE A 180 -0.38 -8.16 -1.09
CA PHE A 180 -1.11 -7.32 -0.14
C PHE A 180 -2.25 -6.51 -0.77
N HIS A 181 -2.24 -6.33 -2.09
CA HIS A 181 -3.22 -5.54 -2.84
C HIS A 181 -4.39 -6.38 -3.38
N GLN A 182 -4.22 -7.70 -3.53
CA GLN A 182 -5.18 -8.59 -4.21
C GLN A 182 -6.55 -8.64 -3.55
N THR A 183 -6.59 -8.69 -2.21
CA THR A 183 -7.86 -8.74 -1.48
C THR A 183 -8.73 -7.51 -1.74
N ARG A 184 -8.14 -6.32 -1.81
CA ARG A 184 -8.86 -5.08 -2.15
C ARG A 184 -9.31 -5.08 -3.62
N ILE A 185 -8.47 -5.53 -4.54
CA ILE A 185 -8.82 -5.69 -5.97
C ILE A 185 -10.03 -6.62 -6.10
N LYS A 186 -9.97 -7.82 -5.54
CA LYS A 186 -11.08 -8.80 -5.61
C LYS A 186 -12.36 -8.26 -4.98
N MET A 187 -12.26 -7.53 -3.88
CA MET A 187 -13.40 -6.88 -3.23
C MET A 187 -14.07 -5.87 -4.17
N LEU A 188 -13.30 -5.02 -4.86
CA LEU A 188 -13.85 -4.03 -5.80
C LEU A 188 -14.52 -4.68 -7.00
N TYR A 189 -13.96 -5.75 -7.59
CA TYR A 189 -14.63 -6.50 -8.66
C TYR A 189 -15.96 -7.10 -8.18
N ARG A 190 -15.97 -7.73 -6.99
CA ARG A 190 -17.21 -8.30 -6.41
C ARG A 190 -18.25 -7.24 -6.14
N LYS A 191 -17.86 -6.07 -5.63
CA LYS A 191 -18.73 -4.91 -5.42
C LYS A 191 -19.33 -4.39 -6.73
N ALA A 192 -18.60 -4.49 -7.84
CA ALA A 192 -19.08 -4.18 -9.19
C ALA A 192 -19.92 -5.32 -9.83
N GLY A 193 -20.24 -6.38 -9.07
CA GLY A 193 -21.02 -7.52 -9.54
C GLY A 193 -20.25 -8.59 -10.32
N PHE A 194 -18.90 -8.50 -10.35
CA PHE A 194 -18.06 -9.45 -11.07
C PHE A 194 -17.37 -10.41 -10.08
N THR A 195 -17.76 -11.69 -10.10
CA THR A 195 -17.33 -12.70 -9.12
C THR A 195 -16.23 -13.64 -9.61
N LYS A 196 -16.06 -13.80 -10.94
CA LYS A 196 -15.05 -14.68 -11.53
C LYS A 196 -13.71 -13.98 -11.69
N ILE A 197 -13.18 -13.47 -10.58
CA ILE A 197 -11.88 -12.82 -10.46
C ILE A 197 -10.98 -13.64 -9.56
N GLU A 198 -9.88 -14.11 -10.10
CA GLU A 198 -8.79 -14.79 -9.40
C GLU A 198 -7.59 -13.87 -9.28
N SER A 199 -6.59 -14.27 -8.52
CA SER A 199 -5.37 -13.48 -8.33
C SER A 199 -4.12 -14.30 -8.60
N SER A 200 -3.11 -13.64 -9.17
CA SER A 200 -1.77 -14.19 -9.31
C SER A 200 -0.76 -13.11 -8.95
N SER A 201 0.00 -13.33 -7.90
CA SER A 201 0.98 -12.36 -7.39
C SER A 201 2.40 -12.85 -7.69
N PRO A 202 3.31 -11.92 -8.07
CA PRO A 202 4.70 -12.27 -8.18
C PRO A 202 5.28 -12.62 -6.78
N TYR A 203 6.18 -13.59 -6.72
CA TYR A 203 6.98 -13.86 -5.51
C TYR A 203 8.07 -12.81 -5.35
N PHE A 204 7.64 -11.58 -5.10
CA PHE A 204 8.51 -10.43 -4.89
C PHE A 204 8.16 -9.75 -3.57
N PHE A 205 9.15 -9.65 -2.68
CA PHE A 205 9.02 -9.04 -1.35
C PHE A 205 10.03 -7.90 -1.19
N ALA A 206 9.58 -6.78 -0.66
CA ALA A 206 10.39 -5.60 -0.40
C ALA A 206 10.24 -5.13 1.06
N CYS A 207 11.27 -4.47 1.60
CA CYS A 207 11.25 -3.94 2.97
C CYS A 207 10.06 -3.00 3.27
N GLY A 208 9.47 -2.39 2.23
CA GLY A 208 8.29 -1.52 2.36
C GLY A 208 6.93 -2.22 2.37
N ASP A 209 6.88 -3.56 2.28
CA ASP A 209 5.61 -4.29 2.14
C ASP A 209 4.75 -4.25 3.41
N GLY A 210 5.38 -4.18 4.60
CA GLY A 210 4.65 -3.97 5.85
C GLY A 210 3.86 -2.66 5.88
N HIS A 211 4.48 -1.56 5.45
CA HIS A 211 3.81 -0.27 5.31
C HIS A 211 2.72 -0.33 4.22
N SER A 212 2.99 -0.99 3.10
CA SER A 212 2.01 -1.19 2.03
C SER A 212 0.80 -1.99 2.51
N SER A 213 0.99 -3.07 3.27
CA SER A 213 -0.09 -3.87 3.85
C SER A 213 -0.97 -3.06 4.81
N LEU A 214 -0.36 -2.17 5.60
CA LEU A 214 -1.11 -1.27 6.50
C LEU A 214 -1.95 -0.25 5.71
N ARG A 215 -1.40 0.31 4.64
CA ARG A 215 -2.11 1.22 3.73
C ARG A 215 -3.27 0.50 3.04
N GLU A 216 -3.07 -0.73 2.60
CA GLU A 216 -4.11 -1.54 1.95
C GLU A 216 -5.23 -1.93 2.92
N PHE A 217 -4.90 -2.19 4.20
CA PHE A 217 -5.91 -2.37 5.24
C PHE A 217 -6.86 -1.16 5.32
N ILE A 218 -6.32 0.04 5.41
CA ILE A 218 -7.13 1.27 5.44
C ILE A 218 -7.92 1.42 4.13
N GLY A 219 -7.24 1.27 2.98
CA GLY A 219 -7.85 1.39 1.66
C GLY A 219 -9.00 0.40 1.45
N PHE A 220 -8.87 -0.84 1.94
CA PHE A 220 -9.92 -1.84 1.85
C PHE A 220 -11.21 -1.38 2.55
N TYR A 221 -11.12 -0.91 3.80
CA TYR A 221 -12.31 -0.49 4.55
C TYR A 221 -12.90 0.83 4.05
N VAL A 222 -12.07 1.76 3.57
CA VAL A 222 -12.55 2.99 2.94
C VAL A 222 -13.38 2.66 1.69
N GLU A 223 -12.89 1.77 0.82
CA GLU A 223 -13.62 1.37 -0.39
C GLU A 223 -14.84 0.46 -0.08
N TRP A 224 -14.76 -0.34 0.96
CA TRP A 224 -15.87 -1.20 1.37
C TRP A 224 -17.07 -0.41 1.90
N LEU A 225 -16.81 0.71 2.59
CA LEU A 225 -17.84 1.58 3.20
C LEU A 225 -18.47 2.58 2.21
N LYS A 226 -17.86 2.87 1.06
CA LYS A 226 -18.47 3.65 -0.03
C LYS A 226 -19.63 2.88 -0.68
#